data_26a25ab28c06b26294776814f5d0b5cc
#
_entry.id   26a25ab28c06b26294776814f5d0b5cc
#
_cell.length_a   1.000
_cell.length_b   1.000
_cell.length_c   1.000
_cell.angle_alpha   90.00
_cell.angle_beta   90.00
_cell.angle_gamma   90.00
#
_symmetry.space_group_name_H-M   'P 1'
#
loop_
_entity.id
_entity.type
_entity.pdbx_description
1 polymer ?
#
loop_
_entity_poly.entity_id
_entity_poly.type
_entity_poly.pdbx_seq_one_letter_code
_entity_poly.pdbx_strand_id
1 'polypeptide(L)'
;MFGKAVAAATWSARLAQTNFFCYRRPMQTPEILGIIAGNGVYPRILAAAARKAGVKKIVAAAFTDETDPSIDKQADVVEWVRVGQLGRLLKFFRGHKVHRAVMAGQIAPKNLFDLRPDVKALVVLAKLKQRNAGSIFTAIADELKKSDVDLLPATTFLEDDLAAKGLIPGAKLSRTEEEDVDLGWSVAKEIARLDIGQTIIAKNGTVLAVEAFEGTNDAIKRGGALAREGAVMIKVAKPNQDMRFDVPVIGIETIKAAADSKLRVIAVESGKTLLLERETIVDVAQRANISIVAR
;
A
#
# COMPACT_ATOMS: atom_id res chain seq x y z
N MET A 1 -13.48 -73.60 21.56
CA MET A 1 -12.28 -73.50 20.69
C MET A 1 -12.19 -72.11 20.17
N PHE A 2 -11.17 -71.42 20.59
CA PHE A 2 -10.55 -70.19 20.09
C PHE A 2 -11.38 -69.13 19.37
N GLY A 3 -11.82 -68.15 20.16
CA GLY A 3 -12.18 -66.80 19.68
C GLY A 3 -10.94 -65.90 19.72
N LYS A 4 -10.62 -65.21 18.63
CA LYS A 4 -9.62 -64.14 18.61
C LYS A 4 -10.30 -62.78 18.69
N ALA A 5 -10.03 -62.08 19.81
CA ALA A 5 -10.37 -60.69 19.98
C ALA A 5 -9.51 -59.84 19.03
N VAL A 6 -10.14 -58.95 18.23
CA VAL A 6 -9.47 -57.92 17.45
C VAL A 6 -9.57 -56.63 18.27
N ALA A 7 -8.42 -56.16 18.73
CA ALA A 7 -8.31 -54.90 19.44
C ALA A 7 -8.44 -53.73 18.46
N ALA A 8 -9.44 -52.89 18.69
CA ALA A 8 -9.59 -51.59 17.98
C ALA A 8 -8.56 -50.59 18.53
N ALA A 9 -7.54 -50.27 17.75
CA ALA A 9 -6.62 -49.22 18.05
C ALA A 9 -7.26 -47.85 17.70
N THR A 10 -7.62 -47.11 18.73
CA THR A 10 -8.07 -45.71 18.63
C THR A 10 -6.85 -44.84 18.29
N TRP A 11 -6.80 -44.39 17.05
CA TRP A 11 -5.88 -43.33 16.64
C TRP A 11 -6.45 -41.96 17.07
N SER A 12 -5.97 -41.47 18.21
CA SER A 12 -6.18 -40.09 18.61
C SER A 12 -5.32 -39.17 17.72
N ALA A 13 -5.94 -38.53 16.73
CA ALA A 13 -5.34 -37.49 15.93
C ALA A 13 -5.10 -36.27 16.82
N ARG A 14 -3.90 -36.10 17.33
CA ARG A 14 -3.40 -34.81 17.81
C ARG A 14 -3.21 -33.92 16.61
N LEU A 15 -4.21 -33.07 16.30
CA LEU A 15 -4.05 -31.92 15.47
C LEU A 15 -3.04 -30.98 16.15
N ALA A 16 -1.81 -31.02 15.68
CA ALA A 16 -0.82 -30.01 15.98
C ALA A 16 -1.32 -28.70 15.36
N GLN A 17 -1.92 -27.86 16.17
CA GLN A 17 -2.09 -26.44 15.86
C GLN A 17 -0.70 -25.82 15.78
N THR A 18 -0.12 -25.80 14.60
CA THR A 18 1.05 -24.98 14.30
C THR A 18 0.58 -23.54 14.30
N ASN A 19 0.60 -22.91 15.47
CA ASN A 19 0.56 -21.46 15.61
C ASN A 19 1.81 -20.90 14.92
N PHE A 20 1.69 -20.51 13.66
CA PHE A 20 2.61 -19.61 12.99
C PHE A 20 2.43 -18.19 13.57
N PHE A 21 2.55 -18.03 14.86
CA PHE A 21 2.92 -16.78 15.47
C PHE A 21 4.44 -16.65 15.30
N CYS A 22 4.83 -16.10 14.15
CA CYS A 22 6.17 -15.55 14.02
C CYS A 22 6.31 -14.47 15.09
N TYR A 23 7.01 -14.76 16.19
CA TYR A 23 7.41 -13.78 17.21
C TYR A 23 8.31 -12.76 16.54
N ARG A 24 7.72 -11.78 15.82
CA ARG A 24 8.39 -10.51 15.59
C ARG A 24 8.53 -9.90 16.97
N ARG A 25 9.76 -9.83 17.50
CA ARG A 25 10.07 -8.95 18.62
C ARG A 25 9.37 -7.63 18.33
N PRO A 26 8.56 -7.08 19.26
CA PRO A 26 7.94 -5.78 19.04
C PRO A 26 9.06 -4.82 18.63
N MET A 27 8.92 -4.21 17.47
CA MET A 27 9.94 -3.29 16.97
C MET A 27 9.98 -2.12 17.92
N GLN A 28 11.13 -1.93 18.56
CA GLN A 28 11.29 -0.84 19.52
C GLN A 28 11.04 0.48 18.79
N THR A 29 10.04 1.25 19.24
CA THR A 29 9.69 2.54 18.65
C THR A 29 10.95 3.42 18.61
N PRO A 30 11.33 3.95 17.43
CA PRO A 30 12.50 4.80 17.33
C PRO A 30 12.26 6.13 18.04
N GLU A 31 13.31 6.65 18.69
CA GLU A 31 13.23 7.98 19.28
C GLU A 31 13.11 9.06 18.18
N ILE A 32 13.85 8.90 17.09
CA ILE A 32 13.83 9.77 15.91
C ILE A 32 13.38 8.96 14.70
N LEU A 33 12.32 9.42 14.02
CA LEU A 33 11.81 8.82 12.80
C LEU A 33 12.02 9.76 11.61
N GLY A 34 12.63 9.26 10.55
CA GLY A 34 12.65 9.90 9.24
C GLY A 34 11.36 9.61 8.47
N ILE A 35 10.79 10.60 7.81
CA ILE A 35 9.69 10.40 6.85
C ILE A 35 10.14 10.92 5.50
N ILE A 36 10.13 10.06 4.48
CA ILE A 36 10.25 10.46 3.08
C ILE A 36 8.82 10.68 2.60
N ALA A 37 8.43 11.96 2.54
CA ALA A 37 7.03 12.36 2.37
C ALA A 37 6.72 12.64 0.89
N GLY A 38 5.92 11.78 0.28
CA GLY A 38 5.33 11.99 -1.03
C GLY A 38 3.99 12.74 -0.98
N ASN A 39 3.21 12.61 -2.03
CA ASN A 39 1.91 13.23 -2.20
C ASN A 39 0.82 12.54 -1.35
N GLY A 40 -0.25 13.28 -1.08
CA GLY A 40 -1.45 12.81 -0.42
C GLY A 40 -1.42 12.90 1.10
N VAL A 41 -2.45 12.37 1.72
CA VAL A 41 -2.66 12.45 3.19
C VAL A 41 -1.77 11.50 4.00
N TYR A 42 -1.20 10.49 3.33
CA TYR A 42 -0.47 9.41 3.98
C TYR A 42 0.69 9.90 4.87
N PRO A 43 1.58 10.82 4.44
CA PRO A 43 2.68 11.30 5.28
C PRO A 43 2.19 11.90 6.60
N ARG A 44 1.08 12.64 6.58
CA ARG A 44 0.48 13.26 7.77
C ARG A 44 -0.09 12.22 8.73
N ILE A 45 -0.83 11.25 8.20
CA ILE A 45 -1.42 10.15 8.98
C ILE A 45 -0.32 9.35 9.66
N LEU A 46 0.72 9.00 8.90
CA LEU A 46 1.89 8.30 9.43
C LEU A 46 2.59 9.10 10.53
N ALA A 47 2.81 10.39 10.34
CA ALA A 47 3.44 11.24 11.35
C ALA A 47 2.62 11.29 12.64
N ALA A 48 1.29 11.44 12.54
CA ALA A 48 0.39 11.44 13.69
C ALA A 48 0.39 10.08 14.41
N ALA A 49 0.34 8.97 13.66
CA ALA A 49 0.39 7.62 14.22
C ALA A 49 1.73 7.33 14.90
N ALA A 50 2.85 7.71 14.30
CA ALA A 50 4.18 7.58 14.88
C ALA A 50 4.31 8.37 16.19
N ARG A 51 3.74 9.59 16.23
CA ARG A 51 3.71 10.41 17.45
C ARG A 51 2.91 9.73 18.55
N LYS A 52 1.72 9.18 18.21
CA LYS A 52 0.89 8.41 19.14
C LYS A 52 1.60 7.15 19.65
N ALA A 53 2.43 6.53 18.83
CA ALA A 53 3.25 5.38 19.20
C ALA A 53 4.50 5.72 20.05
N GLY A 54 4.75 7.02 20.35
CA GLY A 54 5.83 7.46 21.24
C GLY A 54 7.10 7.92 20.53
N VAL A 55 7.08 8.13 19.21
CA VAL A 55 8.20 8.78 18.49
C VAL A 55 8.36 10.21 19.00
N LYS A 56 9.54 10.56 19.50
CA LYS A 56 9.81 11.87 20.12
C LYS A 56 10.12 12.94 19.08
N LYS A 57 10.80 12.57 17.99
CA LYS A 57 11.20 13.51 16.94
C LYS A 57 10.91 12.96 15.56
N ILE A 58 10.21 13.74 14.74
CA ILE A 58 9.89 13.43 13.36
C ILE A 58 10.68 14.38 12.44
N VAL A 59 11.47 13.80 11.53
CA VAL A 59 12.32 14.50 10.57
C VAL A 59 11.81 14.18 9.18
N ALA A 60 11.15 15.10 8.50
CA ALA A 60 10.51 14.86 7.21
C ALA A 60 11.32 15.47 6.05
N ALA A 61 11.62 14.63 5.06
CA ALA A 61 12.06 15.09 3.74
C ALA A 61 10.82 15.18 2.84
N ALA A 62 10.39 16.40 2.57
CA ALA A 62 9.21 16.70 1.75
C ALA A 62 9.61 17.06 0.32
N PHE A 63 8.84 16.64 -0.67
CA PHE A 63 9.12 16.95 -2.07
C PHE A 63 8.34 18.17 -2.52
N THR A 64 9.07 19.16 -3.02
CA THR A 64 8.48 20.35 -3.65
C THR A 64 7.54 19.92 -4.78
N ASP A 65 6.36 20.52 -4.84
CA ASP A 65 5.29 20.26 -5.81
C ASP A 65 4.61 18.87 -5.69
N GLU A 66 4.94 18.11 -4.65
CA GLU A 66 4.33 16.80 -4.36
C GLU A 66 3.70 16.74 -2.98
N THR A 67 4.48 17.03 -1.94
CA THR A 67 4.05 16.88 -0.56
C THR A 67 3.11 18.00 -0.14
N ASP A 68 2.02 17.63 0.55
CA ASP A 68 1.11 18.61 1.17
C ASP A 68 1.87 19.45 2.21
N PRO A 69 1.87 20.80 2.09
CA PRO A 69 2.58 21.68 3.02
C PRO A 69 2.17 21.53 4.48
N SER A 70 1.00 20.97 4.76
CA SER A 70 0.56 20.71 6.14
C SER A 70 1.44 19.70 6.90
N ILE A 71 2.40 19.04 6.24
CA ILE A 71 3.42 18.20 6.89
C ILE A 71 4.25 19.02 7.89
N ASP A 72 4.44 20.32 7.64
CA ASP A 72 5.14 21.24 8.54
C ASP A 72 4.51 21.33 9.95
N LYS A 73 3.21 20.99 10.06
CA LYS A 73 2.49 20.97 11.35
C LYS A 73 2.64 19.65 12.10
N GLN A 74 3.14 18.61 11.43
CA GLN A 74 3.23 17.25 11.97
C GLN A 74 4.66 16.81 12.26
N ALA A 75 5.65 17.40 11.57
CA ALA A 75 7.06 17.10 11.75
C ALA A 75 7.77 18.18 12.55
N ASP A 76 8.81 17.80 13.32
CA ASP A 76 9.61 18.74 14.11
C ASP A 76 10.63 19.46 13.24
N VAL A 77 11.06 18.83 12.15
CA VAL A 77 11.99 19.39 11.16
C VAL A 77 11.57 18.92 9.77
N VAL A 78 11.47 19.87 8.85
CA VAL A 78 11.15 19.58 7.45
C VAL A 78 12.23 20.17 6.55
N GLU A 79 12.70 19.35 5.61
CA GLU A 79 13.57 19.77 4.52
C GLU A 79 12.83 19.60 3.20
N TRP A 80 12.63 20.69 2.47
CA TRP A 80 12.01 20.65 1.16
C TRP A 80 13.07 20.37 0.08
N VAL A 81 12.93 19.24 -0.59
CA VAL A 81 13.84 18.76 -1.62
C VAL A 81 13.08 18.55 -2.94
N ARG A 82 13.79 18.56 -4.06
CA ARG A 82 13.19 18.15 -5.34
C ARG A 82 13.32 16.64 -5.53
N VAL A 83 12.38 16.04 -6.26
CA VAL A 83 12.50 14.64 -6.68
C VAL A 83 13.82 14.46 -7.44
N GLY A 84 14.62 13.47 -7.03
CA GLY A 84 15.96 13.23 -7.58
C GLY A 84 17.13 13.78 -6.75
N GLN A 85 16.91 14.57 -5.70
CA GLN A 85 17.99 15.09 -4.82
C GLN A 85 18.33 14.07 -3.70
N LEU A 86 18.78 12.86 -4.10
CA LEU A 86 19.10 11.79 -3.15
C LEU A 86 20.25 12.14 -2.20
N GLY A 87 21.31 12.77 -2.68
CA GLY A 87 22.46 13.16 -1.84
C GLY A 87 22.05 14.18 -0.78
N ARG A 88 21.14 15.12 -1.12
CA ARG A 88 20.59 16.10 -0.18
C ARG A 88 19.76 15.42 0.91
N LEU A 89 18.88 14.49 0.53
CA LEU A 89 18.08 13.69 1.46
C LEU A 89 18.96 12.90 2.44
N LEU A 90 19.97 12.19 1.95
CA LEU A 90 20.90 11.43 2.79
C LEU A 90 21.68 12.33 3.75
N LYS A 91 22.17 13.49 3.29
CA LYS A 91 22.85 14.48 4.12
C LYS A 91 21.95 15.04 5.23
N PHE A 92 20.69 15.33 4.88
CA PHE A 92 19.67 15.82 5.80
C PHE A 92 19.40 14.81 6.91
N PHE A 93 19.11 13.55 6.58
CA PHE A 93 18.85 12.51 7.57
C PHE A 93 20.06 12.25 8.48
N ARG A 94 21.26 12.21 7.91
CA ARG A 94 22.49 12.06 8.69
C ARG A 94 22.69 13.24 9.67
N GLY A 95 22.47 14.48 9.24
CA GLY A 95 22.58 15.67 10.07
C GLY A 95 21.63 15.65 11.27
N HIS A 96 20.49 14.98 11.14
CA HIS A 96 19.50 14.84 12.20
C HIS A 96 19.54 13.49 12.93
N LYS A 97 20.58 12.66 12.70
CA LYS A 97 20.77 11.34 13.33
C LYS A 97 19.58 10.41 13.13
N VAL A 98 18.98 10.44 11.93
CA VAL A 98 17.92 9.52 11.54
C VAL A 98 18.54 8.17 11.20
N HIS A 99 18.16 7.12 11.94
CA HIS A 99 18.58 5.72 11.69
C HIS A 99 17.42 4.84 11.19
N ARG A 100 16.19 5.31 11.31
CA ARG A 100 15.00 4.61 10.82
C ARG A 100 14.11 5.59 10.09
N ALA A 101 13.67 5.20 8.90
CA ALA A 101 12.80 6.02 8.08
C ALA A 101 11.65 5.20 7.50
N VAL A 102 10.56 5.88 7.12
CA VAL A 102 9.42 5.31 6.39
C VAL A 102 9.19 6.16 5.15
N MET A 103 8.88 5.51 4.03
CA MET A 103 8.35 6.18 2.84
C MET A 103 6.83 6.18 2.91
N ALA A 104 6.21 7.35 2.76
CA ALA A 104 4.76 7.51 2.76
C ALA A 104 4.30 8.47 1.67
N GLY A 105 3.23 8.11 0.96
CA GLY A 105 2.70 8.88 -0.15
C GLY A 105 3.28 8.49 -1.50
N GLN A 106 2.72 9.05 -2.55
CA GLN A 106 3.11 8.79 -3.93
C GLN A 106 4.01 9.89 -4.47
N ILE A 107 4.79 9.58 -5.50
CA ILE A 107 5.42 10.57 -6.38
C ILE A 107 4.73 10.42 -7.73
N ALA A 108 4.19 11.52 -8.27
CA ALA A 108 3.45 11.48 -9.52
C ALA A 108 4.34 10.96 -10.67
N PRO A 109 3.85 10.02 -11.50
CA PRO A 109 4.65 9.42 -12.58
C PRO A 109 5.27 10.45 -13.53
N LYS A 110 4.56 11.55 -13.83
CA LYS A 110 5.06 12.67 -14.65
C LYS A 110 6.36 13.27 -14.11
N ASN A 111 6.51 13.31 -12.78
CA ASN A 111 7.68 13.89 -12.12
C ASN A 111 8.88 12.94 -12.13
N LEU A 112 8.68 11.65 -12.48
CA LEU A 112 9.77 10.71 -12.73
C LEU A 112 10.48 10.97 -14.09
N PHE A 113 9.82 11.65 -15.03
CA PHE A 113 10.41 12.02 -16.32
C PHE A 113 11.11 13.39 -16.26
N ASP A 114 10.68 14.28 -15.35
CA ASP A 114 11.24 15.64 -15.16
C ASP A 114 12.27 15.69 -14.04
N LEU A 115 12.91 14.57 -13.73
CA LEU A 115 13.90 14.47 -12.68
C LEU A 115 15.09 15.41 -12.95
N ARG A 116 15.46 16.21 -11.95
CA ARG A 116 16.73 16.92 -11.88
C ARG A 116 17.64 16.24 -10.86
N PRO A 117 18.20 15.07 -11.22
CA PRO A 117 18.97 14.27 -10.29
C PRO A 117 20.25 14.99 -9.88
N ASP A 118 20.58 14.91 -8.58
CA ASP A 118 21.91 15.29 -8.12
C ASP A 118 22.97 14.21 -8.50
N VAL A 119 24.24 14.51 -8.28
CA VAL A 119 25.34 13.61 -8.65
C VAL A 119 25.16 12.21 -8.04
N LYS A 120 24.64 12.14 -6.80
CA LYS A 120 24.40 10.86 -6.11
C LYS A 120 23.32 10.07 -6.81
N ALA A 121 22.21 10.69 -7.14
CA ALA A 121 21.11 10.06 -7.86
C ALA A 121 21.54 9.62 -9.28
N LEU A 122 22.33 10.44 -10.00
CA LEU A 122 22.87 10.07 -11.31
C LEU A 122 23.72 8.79 -11.23
N VAL A 123 24.62 8.69 -10.26
CA VAL A 123 25.43 7.49 -10.06
C VAL A 123 24.58 6.26 -9.76
N VAL A 124 23.52 6.41 -8.96
CA VAL A 124 22.59 5.31 -8.65
C VAL A 124 21.84 4.88 -9.91
N LEU A 125 21.23 5.83 -10.64
CA LEU A 125 20.47 5.56 -11.86
C LEU A 125 21.33 4.93 -12.97
N ALA A 126 22.62 5.31 -13.09
CA ALA A 126 23.53 4.75 -14.07
C ALA A 126 23.83 3.25 -13.83
N LYS A 127 23.68 2.76 -12.58
CA LYS A 127 23.91 1.35 -12.21
C LYS A 127 22.69 0.46 -12.45
N LEU A 128 21.52 1.04 -12.67
CA LEU A 128 20.28 0.28 -12.85
C LEU A 128 20.20 -0.32 -14.26
N LYS A 129 19.97 -1.63 -14.35
CA LYS A 129 19.69 -2.32 -15.61
C LYS A 129 18.29 -1.98 -16.16
N GLN A 130 17.33 -1.82 -15.25
CA GLN A 130 15.96 -1.41 -15.56
C GLN A 130 15.62 -0.19 -14.73
N ARG A 131 14.89 0.78 -15.31
CA ARG A 131 14.53 2.05 -14.65
C ARG A 131 13.02 2.13 -14.41
N ASN A 132 12.45 1.04 -13.87
CA ASN A 132 11.08 1.07 -13.36
C ASN A 132 11.05 1.59 -11.91
N ALA A 133 9.86 1.93 -11.41
CA ALA A 133 9.69 2.47 -10.06
C ALA A 133 10.27 1.55 -8.98
N GLY A 134 10.02 0.25 -9.07
CA GLY A 134 10.51 -0.74 -8.10
C GLY A 134 12.03 -0.77 -8.01
N SER A 135 12.75 -0.80 -9.14
CA SER A 135 14.22 -0.81 -9.17
C SER A 135 14.82 0.49 -8.62
N ILE A 136 14.19 1.65 -8.92
CA ILE A 136 14.63 2.95 -8.41
C ILE A 136 14.46 3.02 -6.89
N PHE A 137 13.28 2.64 -6.36
CA PHE A 137 13.04 2.67 -4.91
C PHE A 137 13.89 1.66 -4.15
N THR A 138 14.13 0.47 -4.71
CA THR A 138 15.08 -0.50 -4.14
C THR A 138 16.48 0.10 -4.04
N ALA A 139 16.96 0.75 -5.08
CA ALA A 139 18.28 1.38 -5.07
C ALA A 139 18.37 2.55 -4.07
N ILE A 140 17.29 3.32 -3.90
CA ILE A 140 17.20 4.37 -2.86
C ILE A 140 17.27 3.73 -1.46
N ALA A 141 16.55 2.64 -1.22
CA ALA A 141 16.58 1.90 0.04
C ALA A 141 17.98 1.37 0.35
N ASP A 142 18.71 0.87 -0.65
CA ASP A 142 20.10 0.43 -0.50
C ASP A 142 21.06 1.58 -0.16
N GLU A 143 20.87 2.76 -0.75
CA GLU A 143 21.68 3.93 -0.42
C GLU A 143 21.38 4.51 0.96
N LEU A 144 20.11 4.46 1.39
CA LEU A 144 19.71 4.77 2.77
C LEU A 144 20.43 3.83 3.74
N LYS A 145 20.39 2.52 3.48
CA LYS A 145 21.08 1.50 4.30
C LYS A 145 22.58 1.72 4.40
N LYS A 146 23.25 2.07 3.28
CA LYS A 146 24.69 2.44 3.27
C LYS A 146 24.96 3.71 4.08
N SER A 147 23.96 4.52 4.31
CA SER A 147 24.03 5.75 5.11
C SER A 147 23.55 5.54 6.55
N ASP A 148 23.46 4.29 7.01
CA ASP A 148 23.01 3.87 8.34
C ASP A 148 21.55 4.27 8.63
N VAL A 149 20.70 4.29 7.59
CA VAL A 149 19.27 4.52 7.69
C VAL A 149 18.51 3.28 7.25
N ASP A 150 17.85 2.59 8.18
CA ASP A 150 16.98 1.46 7.89
C ASP A 150 15.61 1.95 7.42
N LEU A 151 15.22 1.55 6.21
CA LEU A 151 13.88 1.80 5.71
C LEU A 151 12.92 0.74 6.25
N LEU A 152 11.99 1.19 7.08
CA LEU A 152 10.94 0.36 7.68
C LEU A 152 9.81 0.10 6.67
N PRO A 153 8.97 -0.93 6.89
CA PRO A 153 7.73 -1.10 6.12
C PRO A 153 6.88 0.17 6.16
N ALA A 154 6.31 0.53 5.03
CA ALA A 154 5.45 1.72 4.93
C ALA A 154 4.18 1.60 5.80
N THR A 155 3.79 0.39 6.18
CA THR A 155 2.69 0.11 7.11
C THR A 155 3.04 0.31 8.59
N THR A 156 4.30 0.60 8.91
CA THR A 156 4.74 0.80 10.30
C THR A 156 3.94 1.91 10.97
N PHE A 157 3.42 1.65 12.18
CA PHE A 157 2.47 2.46 12.95
C PHE A 157 1.04 2.53 12.39
N LEU A 158 0.75 1.87 11.27
CA LEU A 158 -0.56 1.87 10.61
C LEU A 158 -1.07 0.43 10.38
N GLU A 159 -0.60 -0.52 11.19
CA GLU A 159 -1.00 -1.91 11.08
C GLU A 159 -2.51 -2.10 11.29
N ASP A 160 -3.13 -1.26 12.14
CA ASP A 160 -4.58 -1.27 12.40
C ASP A 160 -5.40 -0.72 11.22
N ASP A 161 -4.76 0.04 10.32
CA ASP A 161 -5.39 0.55 9.09
C ASP A 161 -5.32 -0.44 7.92
N LEU A 162 -4.66 -1.59 8.09
CA LEU A 162 -4.70 -2.65 7.11
C LEU A 162 -6.11 -3.26 7.02
N ALA A 163 -6.55 -3.50 5.79
CA ALA A 163 -7.85 -4.11 5.53
C ALA A 163 -7.93 -5.50 6.17
N ALA A 164 -8.76 -5.66 7.19
CA ALA A 164 -9.03 -6.96 7.81
C ALA A 164 -9.95 -7.78 6.91
N LYS A 165 -9.75 -9.11 6.89
CA LYS A 165 -10.54 -10.02 6.06
C LYS A 165 -12.04 -9.89 6.35
N GLY A 166 -12.84 -9.81 5.31
CA GLY A 166 -14.29 -9.77 5.37
C GLY A 166 -14.90 -8.51 4.75
N LEU A 167 -16.18 -8.32 4.98
CA LEU A 167 -16.92 -7.13 4.59
C LEU A 167 -16.62 -5.99 5.58
N ILE A 168 -16.19 -4.85 5.08
CA ILE A 168 -15.80 -3.69 5.91
C ILE A 168 -17.00 -2.75 6.07
N PRO A 169 -17.49 -2.05 5.02
CA PRO A 169 -18.81 -1.46 4.97
C PRO A 169 -19.67 -2.07 3.86
N GLY A 170 -20.96 -1.81 3.91
CA GLY A 170 -21.90 -2.05 2.84
C GLY A 170 -22.72 -3.33 2.97
N ALA A 171 -23.48 -3.65 1.92
CA ALA A 171 -24.31 -4.83 1.86
C ALA A 171 -23.52 -6.05 1.37
N LYS A 172 -24.00 -7.25 1.72
CA LYS A 172 -23.46 -8.50 1.19
C LYS A 172 -23.49 -8.47 -0.35
N LEU A 173 -22.44 -8.96 -0.97
CA LEU A 173 -22.33 -9.06 -2.42
C LEU A 173 -23.39 -10.04 -2.96
N SER A 174 -23.95 -9.72 -4.12
CA SER A 174 -24.75 -10.65 -4.91
C SER A 174 -23.85 -11.72 -5.52
N ARG A 175 -24.45 -12.80 -6.01
CA ARG A 175 -23.71 -13.88 -6.66
C ARG A 175 -22.92 -13.37 -7.90
N THR A 176 -23.52 -12.51 -8.70
CA THR A 176 -22.85 -11.93 -9.89
C THR A 176 -21.67 -11.05 -9.49
N GLU A 177 -21.82 -10.24 -8.43
CA GLU A 177 -20.72 -9.41 -7.90
C GLU A 177 -19.58 -10.29 -7.35
N GLU A 178 -19.88 -11.41 -6.69
CA GLU A 178 -18.85 -12.37 -6.23
C GLU A 178 -18.11 -13.01 -7.42
N GLU A 179 -18.84 -13.44 -8.48
CA GLU A 179 -18.27 -14.00 -9.69
C GLU A 179 -17.37 -12.96 -10.42
N ASP A 180 -17.79 -11.70 -10.49
CA ASP A 180 -16.99 -10.60 -11.05
C ASP A 180 -15.74 -10.33 -10.22
N VAL A 181 -15.83 -10.38 -8.89
CA VAL A 181 -14.68 -10.25 -8.01
C VAL A 181 -13.71 -11.40 -8.22
N ASP A 182 -14.17 -12.65 -8.35
CA ASP A 182 -13.31 -13.82 -8.57
C ASP A 182 -12.56 -13.72 -9.91
N LEU A 183 -13.28 -13.35 -10.98
CA LEU A 183 -12.68 -13.10 -12.30
C LEU A 183 -11.61 -12.00 -12.21
N GLY A 184 -12.02 -10.83 -11.68
CA GLY A 184 -11.12 -9.69 -11.58
C GLY A 184 -9.92 -9.95 -10.68
N TRP A 185 -10.08 -10.78 -9.63
CA TRP A 185 -8.97 -11.16 -8.76
C TRP A 185 -7.91 -11.95 -9.49
N SER A 186 -8.31 -12.97 -10.24
CA SER A 186 -7.38 -13.78 -11.02
C SER A 186 -6.63 -12.95 -12.06
N VAL A 187 -7.33 -12.08 -12.79
CA VAL A 187 -6.71 -11.17 -13.77
C VAL A 187 -5.80 -10.14 -13.08
N ALA A 188 -6.25 -9.54 -11.97
CA ALA A 188 -5.45 -8.57 -11.22
C ALA A 188 -4.12 -9.18 -10.74
N LYS A 189 -4.12 -10.43 -10.28
CA LYS A 189 -2.88 -11.13 -9.88
C LYS A 189 -1.92 -11.35 -11.06
N GLU A 190 -2.44 -11.66 -12.24
CA GLU A 190 -1.59 -11.83 -13.43
C GLU A 190 -0.98 -10.53 -13.92
N ILE A 191 -1.75 -9.44 -14.02
CA ILE A 191 -1.20 -8.14 -14.41
C ILE A 191 -0.21 -7.60 -13.38
N ALA A 192 -0.46 -7.86 -12.08
CA ALA A 192 0.44 -7.50 -11.00
C ALA A 192 1.76 -8.29 -11.07
N ARG A 193 1.71 -9.57 -11.46
CA ARG A 193 2.89 -10.41 -11.70
C ARG A 193 3.73 -9.88 -12.88
N LEU A 194 3.08 -9.32 -13.89
CA LEU A 194 3.74 -8.71 -15.06
C LEU A 194 4.23 -7.29 -14.81
N ASP A 195 4.01 -6.73 -13.61
CA ASP A 195 4.34 -5.35 -13.23
C ASP A 195 3.68 -4.28 -14.14
N ILE A 196 2.49 -4.58 -14.68
CA ILE A 196 1.69 -3.67 -15.52
C ILE A 196 0.87 -2.73 -14.65
N GLY A 197 0.14 -3.30 -13.67
CA GLY A 197 -0.74 -2.60 -12.75
C GLY A 197 -1.22 -3.58 -11.68
N GLN A 198 -2.19 -3.15 -10.85
CA GLN A 198 -2.71 -3.98 -9.76
C GLN A 198 -4.20 -3.78 -9.51
N THR A 199 -4.89 -3.04 -10.41
CA THR A 199 -6.32 -2.76 -10.31
C THR A 199 -7.05 -3.18 -11.58
N ILE A 200 -8.19 -3.84 -11.40
CA ILE A 200 -9.12 -4.26 -12.46
C ILE A 200 -10.50 -3.68 -12.18
N ILE A 201 -11.20 -3.28 -13.23
CA ILE A 201 -12.63 -3.00 -13.19
C ILE A 201 -13.34 -4.06 -14.02
N ALA A 202 -14.31 -4.74 -13.43
CA ALA A 202 -15.05 -5.82 -14.09
C ALA A 202 -16.57 -5.67 -13.88
N LYS A 203 -17.35 -6.26 -14.78
CA LYS A 203 -18.80 -6.37 -14.66
C LYS A 203 -19.33 -7.50 -15.56
N ASN A 204 -20.26 -8.28 -15.02
CA ASN A 204 -20.96 -9.36 -15.74
C ASN A 204 -20.00 -10.30 -16.48
N GLY A 205 -18.98 -10.79 -15.80
CA GLY A 205 -17.99 -11.71 -16.37
C GLY A 205 -17.03 -11.08 -17.38
N THR A 206 -16.95 -9.75 -17.44
CA THR A 206 -16.10 -9.04 -18.42
C THR A 206 -15.19 -8.04 -17.74
N VAL A 207 -13.89 -8.05 -18.08
CA VAL A 207 -12.93 -7.02 -17.67
C VAL A 207 -13.14 -5.77 -18.52
N LEU A 208 -13.46 -4.64 -17.89
CA LEU A 208 -13.75 -3.36 -18.56
C LEU A 208 -12.53 -2.45 -18.60
N ALA A 209 -11.69 -2.48 -17.55
CA ALA A 209 -10.46 -1.71 -17.50
C ALA A 209 -9.38 -2.45 -16.70
N VAL A 210 -8.15 -2.29 -17.18
CA VAL A 210 -6.91 -2.73 -16.51
C VAL A 210 -6.12 -1.48 -16.19
N GLU A 211 -5.75 -1.28 -14.91
CA GLU A 211 -4.82 -0.21 -14.52
C GLU A 211 -3.44 -0.48 -15.14
N ALA A 212 -2.83 0.57 -15.67
CA ALA A 212 -1.45 0.57 -16.10
C ALA A 212 -0.75 1.85 -15.60
N PHE A 213 -0.15 2.62 -16.48
CA PHE A 213 0.59 3.83 -16.14
C PHE A 213 -0.30 4.98 -15.63
N GLU A 214 -1.56 5.02 -16.05
CA GLU A 214 -2.54 6.06 -15.69
C GLU A 214 -2.90 6.09 -14.20
N GLY A 215 -2.75 4.95 -13.51
CA GLY A 215 -3.07 4.80 -12.09
C GLY A 215 -4.54 4.45 -11.81
N THR A 216 -4.81 4.10 -10.53
CA THR A 216 -6.07 3.51 -10.09
C THR A 216 -7.29 4.37 -10.40
N ASN A 217 -7.25 5.68 -10.12
CA ASN A 217 -8.45 6.53 -10.24
C ASN A 217 -8.88 6.72 -11.70
N ASP A 218 -7.95 6.80 -12.63
CA ASP A 218 -8.27 6.94 -14.05
C ASP A 218 -8.72 5.60 -14.66
N ALA A 219 -8.19 4.48 -14.19
CA ALA A 219 -8.71 3.16 -14.52
C ALA A 219 -10.17 2.98 -14.03
N ILE A 220 -10.51 3.47 -12.81
CA ILE A 220 -11.87 3.50 -12.28
C ILE A 220 -12.80 4.30 -13.20
N LYS A 221 -12.43 5.53 -13.56
CA LYS A 221 -13.25 6.39 -14.43
C LYS A 221 -13.51 5.74 -15.78
N ARG A 222 -12.46 5.16 -16.40
CA ARG A 222 -12.55 4.50 -17.70
C ARG A 222 -13.44 3.25 -17.64
N GLY A 223 -13.23 2.38 -16.65
CA GLY A 223 -14.05 1.18 -16.47
C GLY A 223 -15.49 1.50 -16.07
N GLY A 224 -15.70 2.50 -15.21
CA GLY A 224 -17.02 2.96 -14.79
C GLY A 224 -17.82 3.55 -15.95
N ALA A 225 -17.20 4.34 -16.82
CA ALA A 225 -17.84 4.88 -18.02
C ALA A 225 -18.36 3.74 -18.96
N LEU A 226 -17.58 2.67 -19.11
CA LEU A 226 -17.98 1.49 -19.88
C LEU A 226 -19.10 0.70 -19.20
N ALA A 227 -19.04 0.57 -17.88
CA ALA A 227 -20.03 -0.14 -17.07
C ALA A 227 -21.37 0.59 -16.97
N ARG A 228 -21.37 1.91 -17.07
CA ARG A 228 -22.45 2.85 -16.71
C ARG A 228 -22.75 2.89 -15.23
N GLU A 229 -22.93 1.74 -14.57
CA GLU A 229 -23.13 1.57 -13.13
C GLU A 229 -22.86 0.12 -12.71
N GLY A 230 -22.71 -0.13 -11.41
CA GLY A 230 -22.72 -1.47 -10.81
C GLY A 230 -21.47 -2.32 -11.08
N ALA A 231 -20.36 -1.75 -11.57
CA ALA A 231 -19.12 -2.48 -11.73
C ALA A 231 -18.44 -2.77 -10.39
N VAL A 232 -17.55 -3.76 -10.40
CA VAL A 232 -16.68 -4.09 -9.30
C VAL A 232 -15.25 -3.64 -9.61
N MET A 233 -14.56 -3.12 -8.60
CA MET A 233 -13.13 -2.83 -8.62
C MET A 233 -12.39 -3.85 -7.79
N ILE A 234 -11.32 -4.39 -8.31
CA ILE A 234 -10.43 -5.30 -7.59
C ILE A 234 -9.03 -4.70 -7.55
N LYS A 235 -8.45 -4.58 -6.34
CA LYS A 235 -7.07 -4.10 -6.16
C LYS A 235 -6.30 -5.09 -5.30
N VAL A 236 -5.20 -5.62 -5.85
CA VAL A 236 -4.37 -6.63 -5.20
C VAL A 236 -2.96 -6.11 -4.93
N ALA A 237 -2.22 -6.82 -4.10
CA ALA A 237 -0.77 -6.62 -3.96
C ALA A 237 -0.02 -7.44 -5.03
N LYS A 238 1.10 -6.91 -5.49
CA LYS A 238 2.04 -7.64 -6.38
C LYS A 238 2.64 -8.84 -5.64
N PRO A 239 2.97 -9.95 -6.32
CA PRO A 239 3.54 -11.13 -5.67
C PRO A 239 4.81 -10.86 -4.87
N ASN A 240 5.69 -9.98 -5.39
CA ASN A 240 6.96 -9.61 -4.78
C ASN A 240 6.96 -8.15 -4.30
N GLN A 241 5.81 -7.69 -3.78
CA GLN A 241 5.67 -6.30 -3.33
C GLN A 241 6.63 -5.98 -2.20
N ASP A 242 7.45 -4.95 -2.38
CA ASP A 242 8.30 -4.45 -1.32
C ASP A 242 7.52 -3.49 -0.42
N MET A 243 7.06 -4.01 0.70
CA MET A 243 6.22 -3.27 1.66
C MET A 243 6.93 -2.08 2.31
N ARG A 244 8.20 -1.84 2.01
CA ARG A 244 8.91 -0.64 2.49
C ARG A 244 8.50 0.64 1.75
N PHE A 245 8.04 0.52 0.50
CA PHE A 245 7.71 1.68 -0.35
C PHE A 245 6.56 1.47 -1.33
N ASP A 246 6.14 0.22 -1.56
CA ASP A 246 5.06 -0.10 -2.49
C ASP A 246 3.95 -0.86 -1.74
N VAL A 247 3.05 -0.10 -1.11
CA VAL A 247 1.89 -0.64 -0.38
C VAL A 247 0.62 -0.24 -1.12
N PRO A 248 -0.27 -1.18 -1.44
CA PRO A 248 -1.59 -0.83 -1.97
C PRO A 248 -2.34 0.04 -0.97
N VAL A 249 -2.88 1.15 -1.45
CA VAL A 249 -3.63 2.10 -0.64
C VAL A 249 -5.00 2.34 -1.25
N ILE A 250 -6.02 2.39 -0.41
CA ILE A 250 -7.32 2.98 -0.70
C ILE A 250 -7.45 4.24 0.16
N GLY A 251 -7.62 5.38 -0.48
CA GLY A 251 -7.88 6.66 0.15
C GLY A 251 -9.23 7.23 -0.27
N ILE A 252 -9.61 8.36 0.32
CA ILE A 252 -10.90 9.01 0.06
C ILE A 252 -11.11 9.33 -1.43
N GLU A 253 -10.05 9.72 -2.15
CA GLU A 253 -10.14 10.04 -3.57
C GLU A 253 -10.46 8.81 -4.43
N THR A 254 -10.02 7.62 -4.02
CA THR A 254 -10.40 6.36 -4.68
C THR A 254 -11.88 6.05 -4.47
N ILE A 255 -12.40 6.29 -3.25
CA ILE A 255 -13.83 6.09 -2.96
C ILE A 255 -14.70 7.10 -3.72
N LYS A 256 -14.28 8.37 -3.79
CA LYS A 256 -14.97 9.39 -4.59
C LYS A 256 -14.99 9.01 -6.07
N ALA A 257 -13.85 8.62 -6.64
CA ALA A 257 -13.77 8.18 -8.03
C ALA A 257 -14.70 6.97 -8.30
N ALA A 258 -14.77 6.02 -7.36
CA ALA A 258 -15.66 4.87 -7.44
C ALA A 258 -17.14 5.28 -7.35
N ALA A 259 -17.49 6.21 -6.46
CA ALA A 259 -18.84 6.75 -6.32
C ALA A 259 -19.30 7.50 -7.58
N ASP A 260 -18.47 8.41 -8.09
CA ASP A 260 -18.75 9.18 -9.31
C ASP A 260 -18.91 8.25 -10.52
N SER A 261 -18.17 7.13 -10.53
CA SER A 261 -18.24 6.09 -11.55
C SER A 261 -19.33 5.04 -11.27
N LYS A 262 -20.14 5.22 -10.23
CA LYS A 262 -21.22 4.32 -9.81
C LYS A 262 -20.79 2.86 -9.65
N LEU A 263 -19.58 2.64 -9.13
CA LEU A 263 -19.13 1.31 -8.75
C LEU A 263 -19.95 0.78 -7.58
N ARG A 264 -20.13 -0.55 -7.53
CA ARG A 264 -20.90 -1.19 -6.46
C ARG A 264 -20.01 -1.88 -5.42
N VAL A 265 -18.85 -2.39 -5.84
CA VAL A 265 -17.95 -3.14 -4.96
C VAL A 265 -16.51 -2.69 -5.17
N ILE A 266 -15.77 -2.61 -4.07
CA ILE A 266 -14.32 -2.48 -4.03
C ILE A 266 -13.77 -3.70 -3.29
N ALA A 267 -13.06 -4.58 -4.00
CA ALA A 267 -12.40 -5.74 -3.41
C ALA A 267 -10.89 -5.47 -3.26
N VAL A 268 -10.35 -5.70 -2.08
CA VAL A 268 -8.94 -5.46 -1.76
C VAL A 268 -8.27 -6.66 -1.12
N GLU A 269 -6.94 -6.72 -1.15
CA GLU A 269 -6.18 -7.79 -0.51
C GLU A 269 -6.02 -7.52 0.99
N SER A 270 -6.53 -8.47 1.80
CA SER A 270 -6.53 -8.41 3.25
C SER A 270 -5.10 -8.48 3.81
N GLY A 271 -4.81 -7.70 4.85
CA GLY A 271 -3.50 -7.63 5.48
C GLY A 271 -2.40 -6.98 4.63
N LYS A 272 -2.73 -6.51 3.42
CA LYS A 272 -1.77 -5.88 2.50
C LYS A 272 -2.20 -4.51 1.99
N THR A 273 -3.48 -4.16 2.09
CA THR A 273 -4.01 -2.89 1.60
C THR A 273 -4.29 -1.96 2.78
N LEU A 274 -3.73 -0.76 2.77
CA LEU A 274 -4.04 0.29 3.74
C LEU A 274 -5.32 1.03 3.35
N LEU A 275 -6.17 1.26 4.35
CA LEU A 275 -7.38 2.09 4.26
C LEU A 275 -7.11 3.41 5.00
N LEU A 276 -6.60 4.40 4.30
CA LEU A 276 -6.24 5.69 4.94
C LEU A 276 -7.49 6.52 5.26
N GLU A 277 -7.58 7.02 6.49
CA GLU A 277 -8.78 7.69 7.01
C GLU A 277 -10.00 6.74 6.99
N ARG A 278 -9.81 5.53 7.53
CA ARG A 278 -10.76 4.41 7.45
C ARG A 278 -12.19 4.79 7.79
N GLU A 279 -12.42 5.57 8.84
CA GLU A 279 -13.77 6.01 9.24
C GLU A 279 -14.43 6.85 8.15
N THR A 280 -13.70 7.79 7.56
CA THR A 280 -14.17 8.63 6.45
C THR A 280 -14.45 7.79 5.20
N ILE A 281 -13.57 6.83 4.88
CA ILE A 281 -13.76 5.89 3.75
C ILE A 281 -15.05 5.10 3.94
N VAL A 282 -15.27 4.54 5.13
CA VAL A 282 -16.45 3.74 5.46
C VAL A 282 -17.73 4.57 5.30
N ASP A 283 -17.75 5.77 5.86
CA ASP A 283 -18.92 6.68 5.79
C ASP A 283 -19.26 7.06 4.33
N VAL A 284 -18.27 7.47 3.55
CA VAL A 284 -18.49 7.86 2.15
C VAL A 284 -18.88 6.65 1.29
N ALA A 285 -18.27 5.48 1.49
CA ALA A 285 -18.64 4.25 0.78
C ALA A 285 -20.08 3.84 1.07
N GLN A 286 -20.52 3.91 2.34
CA GLN A 286 -21.91 3.61 2.74
C GLN A 286 -22.90 4.56 2.08
N ARG A 287 -22.64 5.87 2.11
CA ARG A 287 -23.49 6.87 1.45
C ARG A 287 -23.60 6.68 -0.06
N ALA A 288 -22.51 6.22 -0.67
CA ALA A 288 -22.48 5.91 -2.09
C ALA A 288 -22.99 4.49 -2.43
N ASN A 289 -23.49 3.74 -1.43
CA ASN A 289 -23.91 2.35 -1.58
C ASN A 289 -22.80 1.43 -2.17
N ILE A 290 -21.55 1.68 -1.78
CA ILE A 290 -20.39 0.87 -2.18
C ILE A 290 -20.06 -0.10 -1.05
N SER A 291 -19.91 -1.38 -1.37
CA SER A 291 -19.39 -2.39 -0.45
C SER A 291 -17.88 -2.50 -0.61
N ILE A 292 -17.13 -2.48 0.52
CA ILE A 292 -15.70 -2.77 0.52
C ILE A 292 -15.49 -4.15 1.15
N VAL A 293 -14.85 -5.05 0.43
CA VAL A 293 -14.55 -6.41 0.89
C VAL A 293 -13.06 -6.69 0.81
N ALA A 294 -12.50 -7.28 1.87
CA ALA A 294 -11.11 -7.73 1.89
C ALA A 294 -11.02 -9.25 1.88
N ARG A 295 -10.23 -9.81 0.96
CA ARG A 295 -10.04 -11.27 0.77
C ARG A 295 -8.61 -11.72 1.04
#